data_eef373c30a72005388bf3c077febcf18
#
_entry.id   eef373c30a72005388bf3c077febcf18
#
_cell.length_a   1.000
_cell.length_b   1.000
_cell.length_c   1.000
_cell.angle_alpha   90.00
_cell.angle_beta   90.00
_cell.angle_gamma   90.00
#
_symmetry.space_group_name_H-M   'P 1'
#
loop_
_entity.id
_entity.type
_entity.pdbx_description
1 polymer ?
#
loop_
_entity_poly.entity_id
_entity_poly.type
_entity_poly.pdbx_seq_one_letter_code
_entity_poly.pdbx_strand_id
1 'polypeptide(L)'
;CTHRLQKTQELLYDHSSERSSCGVGFITRKDGAQTHDVILKGHEALCAVPHRGGMSSEGVGDGAGICIDLSDSFFSRLTSQKLTNGQYGVGNYFLPTNPGSRTFAIETVENLLCDSGLEVIFRRELPVDAKAIEQRGRHLQLPIFQWIFTLADSKADSDFDSVIYNTLVKIESHAYQDK
;
A
#
# COMPACT_ATOMS: atom_id res chain seq x y z
N CYS A 1 34.01 31.12 7.04
CA CYS A 1 33.04 29.98 7.10
C CYS A 1 32.20 29.97 8.38
N THR A 2 32.72 30.43 9.52
CA THR A 2 32.01 30.46 10.81
C THR A 2 30.83 31.46 10.87
N HIS A 3 30.91 32.56 10.13
CA HIS A 3 29.85 33.58 10.12
C HIS A 3 28.55 33.15 9.36
N ARG A 4 28.64 32.15 8.48
CA ARG A 4 27.49 31.66 7.72
C ARG A 4 26.65 30.64 8.51
N LEU A 5 27.31 29.91 9.43
CA LEU A 5 26.62 28.94 10.31
C LEU A 5 25.84 29.62 11.44
N GLN A 6 26.35 30.76 11.96
CA GLN A 6 25.61 31.50 12.99
C GLN A 6 24.37 32.22 12.48
N LYS A 7 24.35 32.65 11.19
CA LYS A 7 23.16 33.27 10.58
C LYS A 7 22.03 32.28 10.28
N THR A 8 22.33 30.98 10.12
CA THR A 8 21.31 29.97 9.89
C THR A 8 20.53 29.57 11.14
N GLN A 9 21.06 29.83 12.34
CA GLN A 9 20.33 29.60 13.59
C GLN A 9 19.28 30.70 13.90
N GLU A 10 19.35 31.84 13.26
CA GLU A 10 18.35 32.93 13.40
C GLU A 10 17.21 32.83 12.35
N LEU A 11 17.30 31.92 11.40
CA LEU A 11 16.25 31.71 10.39
C LEU A 11 15.30 30.57 10.84
N LEU A 12 14.05 30.65 10.38
CA LEU A 12 13.04 29.63 10.61
C LEU A 12 13.42 28.25 10.04
N TYR A 13 14.59 28.12 9.40
CA TYR A 13 15.12 26.91 8.83
C TYR A 13 16.11 26.24 9.79
N ASP A 14 15.74 25.08 10.31
CA ASP A 14 16.58 24.22 11.13
C ASP A 14 17.13 23.07 10.27
N HIS A 15 18.47 23.03 10.14
CA HIS A 15 19.16 21.99 9.37
C HIS A 15 19.12 20.61 10.05
N SER A 16 18.83 20.55 11.35
CA SER A 16 18.72 19.30 12.09
C SER A 16 17.35 18.63 11.96
N SER A 17 16.33 19.38 11.49
CA SER A 17 15.02 18.81 11.23
C SER A 17 14.99 18.11 9.88
N GLU A 18 14.71 16.83 9.90
CA GLU A 18 14.41 16.07 8.69
C GLU A 18 13.16 16.63 8.03
N ARG A 19 13.27 16.93 6.74
CA ARG A 19 12.16 17.48 5.96
C ARG A 19 11.86 16.55 4.78
N SER A 20 10.84 15.75 4.91
CA SER A 20 10.29 15.01 3.79
C SER A 20 9.56 15.96 2.83
N SER A 21 9.80 15.80 1.53
CA SER A 21 9.16 16.59 0.47
C SER A 21 8.09 15.75 -0.23
N CYS A 22 7.11 15.28 0.50
CA CYS A 22 5.99 14.52 -0.06
C CYS A 22 5.03 15.45 -0.80
N GLY A 23 4.51 14.99 -1.94
CA GLY A 23 3.39 15.62 -2.65
C GLY A 23 2.16 14.76 -2.50
N VAL A 24 1.05 15.34 -2.03
CA VAL A 24 -0.24 14.69 -1.92
C VAL A 24 -1.25 15.51 -2.71
N GLY A 25 -2.11 14.83 -3.47
CA GLY A 25 -3.21 15.44 -4.19
C GLY A 25 -4.42 14.52 -4.18
N PHE A 26 -5.58 15.06 -4.53
CA PHE A 26 -6.80 14.27 -4.67
C PHE A 26 -7.56 14.69 -5.93
N ILE A 27 -8.27 13.74 -6.51
CA ILE A 27 -9.16 13.94 -7.65
C ILE A 27 -10.47 13.26 -7.32
N THR A 28 -11.57 13.99 -7.45
CA THR A 28 -12.90 13.45 -7.22
C THR A 28 -13.88 13.96 -8.25
N ARG A 29 -14.95 13.22 -8.46
CA ARG A 29 -16.10 13.66 -9.25
C ARG A 29 -17.14 14.30 -8.34
N LYS A 30 -17.74 15.39 -8.79
CA LYS A 30 -18.79 16.10 -8.04
C LYS A 30 -20.04 15.24 -7.82
N ASP A 31 -20.31 14.30 -8.75
CA ASP A 31 -21.46 13.39 -8.69
C ASP A 31 -21.17 12.11 -7.90
N GLY A 32 -19.95 11.93 -7.36
CA GLY A 32 -19.54 10.75 -6.62
C GLY A 32 -19.45 9.46 -7.45
N ALA A 33 -19.62 9.53 -8.77
CA ALA A 33 -19.60 8.33 -9.61
C ALA A 33 -18.19 7.73 -9.70
N GLN A 34 -18.08 6.42 -9.46
CA GLN A 34 -16.84 5.66 -9.64
C GLN A 34 -16.62 5.38 -11.13
N THR A 35 -15.66 6.04 -11.72
CA THR A 35 -15.36 5.93 -13.16
C THR A 35 -13.86 5.77 -13.40
N HIS A 36 -13.50 5.04 -14.45
CA HIS A 36 -12.10 4.77 -14.80
C HIS A 36 -11.32 6.03 -15.19
N ASP A 37 -12.00 7.08 -15.68
CA ASP A 37 -11.34 8.35 -16.03
C ASP A 37 -10.72 9.07 -14.82
N VAL A 38 -11.25 8.87 -13.62
CA VAL A 38 -10.65 9.40 -12.38
C VAL A 38 -9.28 8.76 -12.14
N ILE A 39 -9.15 7.45 -12.37
CA ILE A 39 -7.87 6.73 -12.24
C ILE A 39 -6.86 7.24 -13.28
N LEU A 40 -7.29 7.43 -14.53
CA LEU A 40 -6.42 7.97 -15.57
C LEU A 40 -5.92 9.38 -15.23
N LYS A 41 -6.78 10.25 -14.73
CA LYS A 41 -6.38 11.59 -14.25
C LYS A 41 -5.45 11.53 -13.04
N GLY A 42 -5.65 10.59 -12.13
CA GLY A 42 -4.73 10.33 -11.02
C GLY A 42 -3.35 9.95 -11.51
N HIS A 43 -3.26 9.07 -12.50
CA HIS A 43 -2.01 8.69 -13.14
C HIS A 43 -1.35 9.88 -13.86
N GLU A 44 -2.10 10.66 -14.63
CA GLU A 44 -1.59 11.89 -15.26
C GLU A 44 -1.02 12.87 -14.24
N ALA A 45 -1.72 13.06 -13.12
CA ALA A 45 -1.26 13.93 -12.04
C ALA A 45 0.05 13.44 -11.41
N LEU A 46 0.22 12.14 -11.19
CA LEU A 46 1.48 11.56 -10.71
C LEU A 46 2.62 11.79 -11.73
N CYS A 47 2.36 11.60 -13.01
CA CYS A 47 3.34 11.84 -14.07
C CYS A 47 3.72 13.32 -14.22
N ALA A 48 2.82 14.25 -13.87
CA ALA A 48 3.08 15.69 -13.95
C ALA A 48 4.02 16.22 -12.83
N VAL A 49 4.22 15.44 -11.76
CA VAL A 49 5.01 15.85 -10.59
C VAL A 49 6.13 14.86 -10.24
N PRO A 50 6.99 14.44 -11.19
CA PRO A 50 8.00 13.41 -10.98
C PRO A 50 9.03 13.81 -9.91
N HIS A 51 9.29 15.12 -9.75
CA HIS A 51 10.21 15.68 -8.75
C HIS A 51 9.72 15.48 -7.29
N ARG A 52 8.46 15.11 -7.09
CA ARG A 52 7.90 14.78 -5.77
C ARG A 52 8.11 13.32 -5.39
N GLY A 53 8.53 12.47 -6.32
CA GLY A 53 8.87 11.07 -6.08
C GLY A 53 10.25 10.84 -5.47
N GLY A 54 10.98 11.90 -5.08
CA GLY A 54 12.29 11.75 -4.43
C GLY A 54 13.34 11.08 -5.31
N MET A 55 13.32 11.31 -6.63
CA MET A 55 14.25 10.68 -7.57
C MET A 55 15.70 11.04 -7.27
N SER A 56 16.54 10.02 -7.08
CA SER A 56 17.99 10.17 -7.00
C SER A 56 18.60 10.47 -8.38
N SER A 57 19.86 10.91 -8.42
CA SER A 57 20.63 11.08 -9.66
C SER A 57 20.76 9.79 -10.47
N GLU A 58 20.47 8.65 -9.86
CA GLU A 58 20.54 7.31 -10.45
C GLU A 58 19.17 6.81 -10.96
N GLY A 59 18.13 7.65 -10.94
CA GLY A 59 16.80 7.30 -11.40
C GLY A 59 16.00 6.41 -10.43
N VAL A 60 16.50 6.20 -9.21
CA VAL A 60 15.77 5.47 -8.16
C VAL A 60 15.03 6.47 -7.29
N GLY A 61 13.74 6.30 -7.09
CA GLY A 61 12.89 7.17 -6.29
C GLY A 61 12.22 6.41 -5.13
N ASP A 62 11.67 7.19 -4.19
CA ASP A 62 10.94 6.65 -3.04
C ASP A 62 9.57 6.06 -3.43
N GLY A 63 9.15 6.30 -4.66
CA GLY A 63 7.91 5.79 -5.20
C GLY A 63 6.78 6.81 -5.21
N ALA A 64 5.73 6.43 -5.91
CA ALA A 64 4.46 7.15 -5.98
C ALA A 64 3.32 6.14 -6.10
N GLY A 65 2.14 6.50 -5.62
CA GLY A 65 1.00 5.60 -5.65
C GLY A 65 -0.33 6.34 -5.72
N ILE A 66 -1.37 5.60 -6.09
CA ILE A 66 -2.74 6.06 -6.09
C ILE A 66 -3.51 5.23 -5.07
N CYS A 67 -4.22 5.90 -4.16
CA CYS A 67 -5.21 5.29 -3.29
C CYS A 67 -6.59 5.52 -3.91
N ILE A 68 -7.35 4.45 -4.08
CA ILE A 68 -8.70 4.49 -4.69
C ILE A 68 -9.68 3.68 -3.85
N ASP A 69 -10.96 3.96 -4.03
CA ASP A 69 -12.02 3.12 -3.48
C ASP A 69 -12.00 1.72 -4.10
N LEU A 70 -12.43 0.73 -3.33
CA LEU A 70 -12.58 -0.62 -3.81
C LEU A 70 -13.70 -0.70 -4.85
N SER A 71 -13.40 -1.30 -6.01
CA SER A 71 -14.39 -1.52 -7.07
C SER A 71 -15.06 -2.87 -6.92
N ASP A 72 -16.29 -2.90 -6.44
CA ASP A 72 -17.09 -4.12 -6.26
C ASP A 72 -17.17 -4.95 -7.54
N SER A 73 -17.35 -4.29 -8.68
CA SER A 73 -17.44 -4.96 -9.98
C SER A 73 -16.13 -5.63 -10.41
N PHE A 74 -14.99 -5.00 -10.10
CA PHE A 74 -13.68 -5.58 -10.40
C PHE A 74 -13.39 -6.78 -9.51
N PHE A 75 -13.53 -6.62 -8.18
CA PHE A 75 -13.22 -7.67 -7.24
C PHE A 75 -14.21 -8.84 -7.30
N SER A 76 -15.49 -8.58 -7.58
CA SER A 76 -16.47 -9.64 -7.82
C SER A 76 -16.13 -10.50 -9.04
N ARG A 77 -15.66 -9.89 -10.13
CA ARG A 77 -15.19 -10.65 -11.31
C ARG A 77 -13.92 -11.45 -11.00
N LEU A 78 -13.00 -10.86 -10.25
CA LEU A 78 -11.72 -11.49 -9.91
C LEU A 78 -11.92 -12.73 -9.03
N THR A 79 -12.81 -12.66 -8.06
CA THR A 79 -13.10 -13.75 -7.11
C THR A 79 -14.18 -14.71 -7.60
N SER A 80 -14.90 -14.36 -8.68
CA SER A 80 -16.12 -15.06 -9.14
C SER A 80 -17.21 -15.12 -8.06
N GLN A 81 -17.21 -14.18 -7.13
CA GLN A 81 -18.19 -14.04 -6.05
C GLN A 81 -18.78 -12.63 -6.06
N LYS A 82 -20.02 -12.48 -5.65
CA LYS A 82 -20.64 -11.16 -5.50
C LYS A 82 -20.10 -10.49 -4.24
N LEU A 83 -19.34 -9.43 -4.40
CA LEU A 83 -18.81 -8.61 -3.31
C LEU A 83 -19.54 -7.27 -3.26
N THR A 84 -19.72 -6.76 -2.06
CA THR A 84 -20.36 -5.46 -1.79
C THR A 84 -19.47 -4.65 -0.87
N ASN A 85 -19.30 -3.37 -1.18
CA ASN A 85 -18.52 -2.45 -0.38
C ASN A 85 -18.91 -2.51 1.11
N GLY A 86 -17.92 -2.47 1.99
CA GLY A 86 -18.10 -2.63 3.44
C GLY A 86 -18.24 -4.07 3.94
N GLN A 87 -18.28 -5.08 3.03
CA GLN A 87 -18.38 -6.50 3.39
C GLN A 87 -17.13 -7.30 3.02
N TYR A 88 -16.17 -6.70 2.34
CA TYR A 88 -14.90 -7.33 2.00
C TYR A 88 -13.75 -6.35 2.16
N GLY A 89 -12.58 -6.88 2.42
CA GLY A 89 -11.33 -6.13 2.52
C GLY A 89 -10.30 -6.65 1.53
N VAL A 90 -9.34 -5.78 1.20
CA VAL A 90 -8.21 -6.09 0.33
C VAL A 90 -6.92 -5.70 1.02
N GLY A 91 -6.03 -6.66 1.24
CA GLY A 91 -4.70 -6.44 1.80
C GLY A 91 -3.62 -6.67 0.76
N ASN A 92 -2.69 -5.72 0.61
CA ASN A 92 -1.51 -5.86 -0.22
C ASN A 92 -0.28 -5.95 0.66
N TYR A 93 0.54 -6.99 0.48
CA TYR A 93 1.72 -7.23 1.28
C TYR A 93 2.95 -7.40 0.40
N PHE A 94 4.02 -6.72 0.76
CA PHE A 94 5.34 -6.91 0.17
C PHE A 94 6.02 -8.05 0.90
N LEU A 95 6.30 -9.12 0.20
CA LEU A 95 6.81 -10.35 0.79
C LEU A 95 8.30 -10.57 0.48
N PRO A 96 9.01 -11.39 1.30
CA PRO A 96 10.39 -11.73 1.06
C PRO A 96 10.62 -12.37 -0.32
N THR A 97 11.78 -12.09 -0.91
CA THR A 97 12.21 -12.73 -2.17
C THR A 97 12.62 -14.18 -1.97
N ASN A 98 13.14 -14.55 -0.80
CA ASN A 98 13.48 -15.93 -0.47
C ASN A 98 12.20 -16.78 -0.42
N PRO A 99 12.13 -17.91 -1.16
CA PRO A 99 10.92 -18.73 -1.22
C PRO A 99 10.46 -19.29 0.13
N GLY A 100 11.40 -19.75 0.97
CA GLY A 100 11.08 -20.31 2.28
C GLY A 100 10.50 -19.26 3.22
N SER A 101 11.15 -18.10 3.33
CA SER A 101 10.65 -16.98 4.13
C SER A 101 9.31 -16.45 3.60
N ARG A 102 9.11 -16.45 2.28
CA ARG A 102 7.85 -16.05 1.66
C ARG A 102 6.71 -17.00 2.00
N THR A 103 6.95 -18.32 1.92
CA THR A 103 5.95 -19.31 2.30
C THR A 103 5.54 -19.13 3.76
N PHE A 104 6.51 -18.99 4.64
CA PHE A 104 6.26 -18.72 6.07
C PHE A 104 5.44 -17.44 6.29
N ALA A 105 5.79 -16.34 5.61
CA ALA A 105 5.06 -15.08 5.71
C ALA A 105 3.61 -15.20 5.19
N ILE A 106 3.39 -15.95 4.10
CA ILE A 106 2.05 -16.24 3.58
C ILE A 106 1.21 -16.97 4.62
N GLU A 107 1.74 -18.06 5.17
CA GLU A 107 1.06 -18.87 6.19
C GLU A 107 0.76 -18.04 7.44
N THR A 108 1.71 -17.21 7.86
CA THR A 108 1.54 -16.32 9.01
C THR A 108 0.40 -15.33 8.79
N VAL A 109 0.36 -14.66 7.63
CA VAL A 109 -0.72 -13.70 7.31
C VAL A 109 -2.07 -14.42 7.27
N GLU A 110 -2.16 -15.58 6.63
CA GLU A 110 -3.42 -16.33 6.53
C GLU A 110 -3.91 -16.82 7.89
N ASN A 111 -3.00 -17.30 8.75
CA ASN A 111 -3.35 -17.70 10.11
C ASN A 111 -3.87 -16.51 10.93
N LEU A 112 -3.18 -15.36 10.88
CA LEU A 112 -3.62 -14.16 11.62
C LEU A 112 -4.94 -13.60 11.12
N LEU A 113 -5.23 -13.67 9.81
CA LEU A 113 -6.54 -13.34 9.25
C LEU A 113 -7.61 -14.28 9.80
N CYS A 114 -7.39 -15.59 9.72
CA CYS A 114 -8.30 -16.62 10.21
C CYS A 114 -8.57 -16.49 11.72
N ASP A 115 -7.54 -16.35 12.53
CA ASP A 115 -7.63 -16.20 13.99
C ASP A 115 -8.39 -14.93 14.40
N SER A 116 -8.41 -13.93 13.54
CA SER A 116 -9.16 -12.69 13.74
C SER A 116 -10.61 -12.79 13.29
N GLY A 117 -11.01 -13.91 12.68
CA GLY A 117 -12.36 -14.14 12.17
C GLY A 117 -12.57 -13.59 10.76
N LEU A 118 -11.51 -13.50 9.97
CA LEU A 118 -11.56 -13.16 8.55
C LEU A 118 -11.36 -14.43 7.71
N GLU A 119 -12.18 -14.59 6.70
CA GLU A 119 -12.08 -15.68 5.72
C GLU A 119 -11.41 -15.17 4.45
N VAL A 120 -10.29 -15.79 4.07
CA VAL A 120 -9.60 -15.48 2.81
C VAL A 120 -10.33 -16.16 1.67
N ILE A 121 -10.96 -15.35 0.80
CA ILE A 121 -11.70 -15.84 -0.38
C ILE A 121 -10.85 -15.88 -1.64
N PHE A 122 -9.77 -15.11 -1.72
CA PHE A 122 -8.89 -15.09 -2.87
C PHE A 122 -7.50 -14.56 -2.51
N ARG A 123 -6.47 -15.14 -3.14
CA ARG A 123 -5.09 -14.66 -3.06
C ARG A 123 -4.44 -14.70 -4.44
N ARG A 124 -3.63 -13.69 -4.73
CA ARG A 124 -2.81 -13.66 -5.95
C ARG A 124 -1.50 -12.91 -5.72
N GLU A 125 -0.51 -13.20 -6.55
CA GLU A 125 0.62 -12.31 -6.77
C GLU A 125 0.21 -11.22 -7.76
N LEU A 126 0.52 -9.95 -7.45
CA LEU A 126 0.21 -8.84 -8.34
C LEU A 126 1.21 -8.79 -9.50
N PRO A 127 0.74 -8.52 -10.73
CA PRO A 127 1.62 -8.32 -11.86
C PRO A 127 2.43 -7.03 -11.66
N VAL A 128 3.75 -7.15 -11.80
CA VAL A 128 4.67 -6.01 -11.70
C VAL A 128 5.49 -5.93 -12.98
N ASP A 129 5.57 -4.75 -13.59
CA ASP A 129 6.47 -4.50 -14.71
C ASP A 129 7.88 -4.16 -14.22
N ALA A 130 8.71 -5.19 -14.08
CA ALA A 130 10.10 -5.01 -13.67
C ALA A 130 10.93 -4.17 -14.67
N LYS A 131 10.46 -3.97 -15.90
CA LYS A 131 11.16 -3.13 -16.89
C LYS A 131 10.99 -1.64 -16.61
N ALA A 132 9.90 -1.28 -15.92
CA ALA A 132 9.65 0.10 -15.50
C ALA A 132 10.59 0.54 -14.36
N ILE A 133 11.25 -0.41 -13.68
CA ILE A 133 12.18 -0.12 -12.59
C ILE A 133 13.60 -0.05 -13.15
N GLU A 134 14.33 1.01 -12.81
CA GLU A 134 15.74 1.14 -13.15
C GLU A 134 16.55 -0.09 -12.67
N GLN A 135 17.58 -0.46 -13.43
CA GLN A 135 18.35 -1.69 -13.20
C GLN A 135 18.87 -1.81 -11.77
N ARG A 136 19.28 -0.71 -11.16
CA ARG A 136 19.78 -0.66 -9.78
C ARG A 136 18.69 -0.88 -8.72
N GLY A 137 17.45 -0.54 -9.02
CA GLY A 137 16.30 -0.76 -8.12
C GLY A 137 15.72 -2.17 -8.18
N ARG A 138 15.98 -2.91 -9.25
CA ARG A 138 15.34 -4.24 -9.49
C ARG A 138 15.66 -5.27 -8.44
N HIS A 139 16.86 -5.25 -7.85
CA HIS A 139 17.25 -6.19 -6.80
C HIS A 139 16.56 -5.91 -5.45
N LEU A 140 15.98 -4.72 -5.28
CA LEU A 140 15.22 -4.33 -4.10
C LEU A 140 13.72 -4.62 -4.27
N GLN A 141 13.30 -5.02 -5.47
CA GLN A 141 11.89 -5.31 -5.75
C GLN A 141 11.42 -6.52 -4.95
N LEU A 142 10.39 -6.31 -4.15
CA LEU A 142 9.71 -7.37 -3.42
C LEU A 142 8.49 -7.85 -4.22
N PRO A 143 8.18 -9.15 -4.19
CA PRO A 143 6.91 -9.65 -4.72
C PRO A 143 5.75 -9.10 -3.90
N ILE A 144 4.69 -8.67 -4.58
CA ILE A 144 3.51 -8.10 -3.94
C ILE A 144 2.38 -9.11 -4.05
N PHE A 145 1.85 -9.52 -2.90
CA PHE A 145 0.72 -10.41 -2.83
C PHE A 145 -0.53 -9.67 -2.35
N GLN A 146 -1.66 -10.03 -2.92
CA GLN A 146 -2.96 -9.45 -2.59
C GLN A 146 -3.89 -10.54 -2.05
N TRP A 147 -4.46 -10.27 -0.87
CA TRP A 147 -5.52 -11.06 -0.29
C TRP A 147 -6.84 -10.33 -0.36
N ILE A 148 -7.91 -11.06 -0.65
CA ILE A 148 -9.28 -10.59 -0.56
C ILE A 148 -9.95 -11.45 0.49
N PHE A 149 -10.60 -10.82 1.46
CA PHE A 149 -11.17 -11.49 2.60
C PHE A 149 -12.50 -10.86 3.02
N THR A 150 -13.33 -11.65 3.69
CA THR A 150 -14.64 -11.27 4.26
C THR A 150 -14.66 -11.62 5.73
N LEU A 151 -15.71 -11.21 6.47
CA LEU A 151 -15.96 -11.76 7.78
C LEU A 151 -16.38 -13.23 7.66
N ALA A 152 -15.85 -14.08 8.53
CA ALA A 152 -16.35 -15.42 8.71
C ALA A 152 -17.75 -15.38 9.35
N ASP A 153 -18.60 -16.37 9.05
CA ASP A 153 -19.97 -16.46 9.58
C ASP A 153 -20.02 -16.34 11.11
N SER A 154 -19.02 -16.88 11.80
CA SER A 154 -18.88 -16.80 13.28
C SER A 154 -18.73 -15.38 13.82
N LYS A 155 -18.46 -14.38 12.95
CA LYS A 155 -18.24 -12.97 13.27
C LYS A 155 -19.18 -12.02 12.54
N ALA A 156 -20.28 -12.53 11.96
CA ALA A 156 -21.20 -11.75 11.12
C ALA A 156 -21.73 -10.47 11.79
N ASP A 157 -21.88 -10.48 13.12
CA ASP A 157 -22.36 -9.32 13.92
C ASP A 157 -21.22 -8.36 14.36
N SER A 158 -19.98 -8.64 13.98
CA SER A 158 -18.84 -7.80 14.36
C SER A 158 -18.73 -6.59 13.44
N ASP A 159 -18.21 -5.48 13.98
CA ASP A 159 -17.83 -4.32 13.15
C ASP A 159 -16.62 -4.66 12.29
N PHE A 160 -16.84 -4.73 10.98
CA PHE A 160 -15.86 -5.16 10.00
C PHE A 160 -14.59 -4.31 10.00
N ASP A 161 -14.74 -2.99 10.07
CA ASP A 161 -13.60 -2.08 10.06
C ASP A 161 -12.72 -2.24 11.30
N SER A 162 -13.33 -2.43 12.46
CA SER A 162 -12.61 -2.73 13.70
C SER A 162 -11.86 -4.05 13.63
N VAL A 163 -12.45 -5.09 13.04
CA VAL A 163 -11.79 -6.39 12.87
C VAL A 163 -10.57 -6.25 11.95
N ILE A 164 -10.72 -5.56 10.81
CA ILE A 164 -9.61 -5.31 9.87
C ILE A 164 -8.49 -4.55 10.55
N TYR A 165 -8.81 -3.44 11.22
CA TYR A 165 -7.81 -2.61 11.89
C TYR A 165 -7.01 -3.39 12.94
N ASN A 166 -7.71 -4.13 13.80
CA ASN A 166 -7.06 -4.95 14.82
C ASN A 166 -6.19 -6.06 14.21
N THR A 167 -6.63 -6.63 13.09
CA THR A 167 -5.86 -7.66 12.38
C THR A 167 -4.61 -7.07 11.74
N LEU A 168 -4.71 -5.89 11.13
CA LEU A 168 -3.55 -5.17 10.59
C LEU A 168 -2.50 -4.93 11.67
N VAL A 169 -2.90 -4.39 12.83
CA VAL A 169 -2.01 -4.16 13.97
C VAL A 169 -1.32 -5.45 14.45
N LYS A 170 -2.05 -6.58 14.45
CA LYS A 170 -1.45 -7.89 14.82
C LYS A 170 -0.41 -8.34 13.80
N ILE A 171 -0.70 -8.22 12.49
CA ILE A 171 0.22 -8.59 11.42
C ILE A 171 1.49 -7.73 11.49
N GLU A 172 1.35 -6.43 11.65
CA GLU A 172 2.48 -5.51 11.81
C GLU A 172 3.31 -5.83 13.05
N SER A 173 2.67 -6.04 14.18
CA SER A 173 3.36 -6.41 15.43
C SER A 173 4.15 -7.70 15.29
N HIS A 174 3.59 -8.69 14.60
CA HIS A 174 4.27 -9.97 14.33
C HIS A 174 5.49 -9.76 13.44
N ALA A 175 5.36 -8.99 12.35
CA ALA A 175 6.45 -8.68 11.43
C ALA A 175 7.61 -7.92 12.10
N TYR A 176 7.34 -7.14 13.16
CA TYR A 176 8.39 -6.44 13.93
C TYR A 176 9.11 -7.33 14.95
N GLN A 177 8.49 -8.42 15.40
CA GLN A 177 9.08 -9.33 16.39
C GLN A 177 10.03 -10.35 15.77
N ASP A 178 9.87 -10.67 14.49
CA ASP A 178 10.67 -11.65 13.74
C ASP A 178 11.96 -11.06 13.12
N LYS A 179 12.55 -10.04 13.74
CA LYS A 179 13.83 -9.43 13.31
C LYS A 179 15.04 -10.11 13.89
#